data_1fdb12b19983e237fd013deec0b48a0f
#
_entry.id   1fdb12b19983e237fd013deec0b48a0f
#
_cell.length_a   1.000
_cell.length_b   1.000
_cell.length_c   1.000
_cell.angle_alpha   90.00
_cell.angle_beta   90.00
_cell.angle_gamma   90.00
#
_symmetry.space_group_name_H-M   'P 1'
#
loop_
_entity.id
_entity.type
_entity.pdbx_description
1 polymer ?
#
loop_
_entity_poly.entity_id
_entity_poly.type
_entity_poly.pdbx_seq_one_letter_code
_entity_poly.pdbx_strand_id
1 'polypeptide(L)'
;EPLLGEVGNDATVINADKEAVAKAVVAAAVADGKFESIDKAAEDGTALVLMGHGTAHVAKVTYSQMQTQMEKLGYKNVFIGTVEGEPEETSCEAVIEAVKAAGYTKVALRPLMVVAGDHANNDMAGDDEDSWKSMVEAAGLTVECQIAGLGRIGAVQELYVAHTQAAIATLK
;
A
#
# COMPACT_ATOMS: atom_id res chain seq x y z
N GLU A 1 -10.66 -0.07 -10.85
CA GLU A 1 -9.35 -0.15 -10.20
C GLU A 1 -9.18 -1.53 -9.57
N PRO A 2 -7.98 -2.15 -9.61
CA PRO A 2 -7.79 -3.51 -9.08
C PRO A 2 -7.98 -3.60 -7.57
N LEU A 3 -7.77 -2.49 -6.83
CA LEU A 3 -8.02 -2.43 -5.39
C LEU A 3 -9.50 -2.53 -5.02
N LEU A 4 -10.38 -2.20 -5.95
CA LEU A 4 -11.83 -2.17 -5.77
C LEU A 4 -12.52 -3.43 -6.33
N GLY A 5 -11.78 -4.27 -7.06
CA GLY A 5 -12.33 -5.37 -7.80
C GLY A 5 -13.22 -4.93 -8.98
N GLU A 6 -14.10 -5.79 -9.42
CA GLU A 6 -15.05 -5.46 -10.47
C GLU A 6 -16.00 -4.33 -10.05
N VAL A 7 -16.48 -3.57 -11.05
CA VAL A 7 -17.55 -2.60 -10.88
C VAL A 7 -18.84 -3.37 -10.61
N GLY A 8 -19.12 -3.63 -9.35
CA GLY A 8 -20.26 -4.39 -8.89
C GLY A 8 -20.31 -4.43 -7.37
N ASN A 9 -21.33 -5.06 -6.85
CA ASN A 9 -21.56 -5.15 -5.40
C ASN A 9 -21.19 -6.54 -4.84
N ASP A 10 -20.46 -7.36 -5.57
CA ASP A 10 -20.04 -8.67 -5.07
C ASP A 10 -18.84 -8.52 -4.13
N ALA A 11 -19.12 -8.45 -2.84
CA ALA A 11 -18.11 -8.35 -1.80
C ALA A 11 -17.13 -9.55 -1.81
N THR A 12 -17.51 -10.69 -2.36
CA THR A 12 -16.64 -11.87 -2.46
C THR A 12 -15.52 -11.62 -3.44
N VAL A 13 -15.84 -11.12 -4.63
CA VAL A 13 -14.84 -10.77 -5.65
C VAL A 13 -13.92 -9.66 -5.16
N ILE A 14 -14.51 -8.57 -4.64
CA ILE A 14 -13.76 -7.42 -4.12
C ILE A 14 -12.79 -7.83 -3.00
N ASN A 15 -13.22 -8.70 -2.09
CA ASN A 15 -12.37 -9.15 -0.99
C ASN A 15 -11.27 -10.11 -1.48
N ALA A 16 -11.55 -10.96 -2.46
CA ALA A 16 -10.55 -11.82 -3.08
C ALA A 16 -9.46 -11.01 -3.79
N ASP A 17 -9.83 -9.96 -4.51
CA ASP A 17 -8.88 -9.05 -5.16
C ASP A 17 -8.03 -8.29 -4.14
N LYS A 18 -8.65 -7.75 -3.08
CA LYS A 18 -7.89 -7.11 -2.00
C LYS A 18 -6.87 -8.05 -1.37
N GLU A 19 -7.27 -9.29 -1.12
CA GLU A 19 -6.35 -10.31 -0.57
C GLU A 19 -5.20 -10.60 -1.52
N ALA A 20 -5.49 -10.79 -2.81
CA ALA A 20 -4.47 -11.07 -3.82
C ALA A 20 -3.48 -9.89 -3.96
N VAL A 21 -3.99 -8.65 -4.03
CA VAL A 21 -3.15 -7.44 -4.09
C VAL A 21 -2.32 -7.27 -2.81
N ALA A 22 -2.91 -7.47 -1.63
CA ALA A 22 -2.20 -7.39 -0.36
C ALA A 22 -1.01 -8.36 -0.31
N LYS A 23 -1.23 -9.63 -0.66
CA LYS A 23 -0.16 -10.65 -0.72
C LYS A 23 0.91 -10.28 -1.73
N ALA A 24 0.51 -9.83 -2.92
CA ALA A 24 1.43 -9.50 -4.01
C ALA A 24 2.32 -8.30 -3.67
N VAL A 25 1.76 -7.22 -3.12
CA VAL A 25 2.53 -6.02 -2.78
C VAL A 25 3.47 -6.25 -1.60
N VAL A 26 3.03 -7.01 -0.59
CA VAL A 26 3.90 -7.37 0.55
C VAL A 26 5.05 -8.26 0.09
N ALA A 27 4.80 -9.26 -0.75
CA ALA A 27 5.86 -10.11 -1.30
C ALA A 27 6.87 -9.31 -2.12
N ALA A 28 6.40 -8.36 -2.95
CA ALA A 28 7.28 -7.49 -3.71
C ALA A 28 8.11 -6.56 -2.81
N ALA A 29 7.50 -5.99 -1.77
CA ALA A 29 8.20 -5.12 -0.83
C ALA A 29 9.27 -5.87 -0.02
N VAL A 30 8.98 -7.09 0.40
CA VAL A 30 9.93 -7.99 1.08
C VAL A 30 11.13 -8.29 0.18
N ALA A 31 10.88 -8.61 -1.10
CA ALA A 31 11.94 -8.91 -2.06
C ALA A 31 12.83 -7.68 -2.33
N ASP A 32 12.23 -6.51 -2.54
CA ASP A 32 12.97 -5.26 -2.82
C ASP A 32 13.76 -4.81 -1.58
N GLY A 33 13.20 -4.95 -0.37
CA GLY A 33 13.89 -4.68 0.90
C GLY A 33 14.89 -5.77 1.32
N LYS A 34 15.03 -6.83 0.53
CA LYS A 34 15.94 -7.97 0.79
C LYS A 34 15.70 -8.66 2.13
N PHE A 35 14.48 -8.67 2.61
CA PHE A 35 14.08 -9.44 3.78
C PHE A 35 13.73 -10.87 3.39
N GLU A 36 13.87 -11.79 4.31
CA GLU A 36 13.45 -13.19 4.14
C GLU A 36 11.93 -13.32 4.15
N SER A 37 11.26 -12.51 4.98
CA SER A 37 9.80 -12.43 5.09
C SER A 37 9.36 -11.10 5.69
N ILE A 38 8.06 -10.82 5.67
CA ILE A 38 7.48 -9.64 6.33
C ILE A 38 7.66 -9.70 7.85
N ASP A 39 7.62 -10.90 8.44
CA ASP A 39 7.88 -11.11 9.86
C ASP A 39 9.36 -10.81 10.21
N LYS A 40 10.29 -11.17 9.33
CA LYS A 40 11.71 -10.83 9.51
C LYS A 40 11.96 -9.34 9.38
N ALA A 41 11.24 -8.63 8.52
CA ALA A 41 11.26 -7.17 8.49
C ALA A 41 10.74 -6.59 9.83
N ALA A 42 9.66 -7.15 10.38
CA ALA A 42 9.13 -6.72 11.67
C ALA A 42 10.13 -6.98 12.82
N GLU A 43 10.79 -8.15 12.86
CA GLU A 43 11.84 -8.46 13.83
C GLU A 43 13.05 -7.50 13.74
N ASP A 44 13.37 -7.02 12.54
CA ASP A 44 14.40 -6.00 12.27
C ASP A 44 13.97 -4.58 12.68
N GLY A 45 12.74 -4.41 13.15
CA GLY A 45 12.14 -3.12 13.52
C GLY A 45 11.65 -2.31 12.33
N THR A 46 11.38 -2.96 11.19
CA THR A 46 10.94 -2.31 9.95
C THR A 46 9.43 -2.45 9.76
N ALA A 47 8.75 -1.31 9.64
CA ALA A 47 7.38 -1.22 9.15
C ALA A 47 7.35 -1.04 7.62
N LEU A 48 6.42 -1.70 6.95
CA LEU A 48 6.09 -1.44 5.55
C LEU A 48 4.93 -0.44 5.51
N VAL A 49 5.17 0.73 4.96
CA VAL A 49 4.15 1.76 4.75
C VAL A 49 3.80 1.81 3.27
N LEU A 50 2.54 1.55 2.96
CA LEU A 50 2.00 1.54 1.60
C LEU A 50 1.20 2.82 1.37
N MET A 51 1.73 3.71 0.52
CA MET A 51 1.14 5.02 0.24
C MET A 51 0.26 4.98 -1.00
N GLY A 52 -1.07 5.08 -0.83
CA GLY A 52 -2.05 5.30 -1.89
C GLY A 52 -2.22 6.79 -2.20
N HIS A 53 -3.08 7.09 -3.18
CA HIS A 53 -3.39 8.48 -3.51
C HIS A 53 -4.28 9.14 -2.44
N GLY A 54 -5.37 8.48 -2.07
CA GLY A 54 -6.43 9.08 -1.26
C GLY A 54 -7.55 9.65 -2.13
N THR A 55 -8.68 9.95 -1.51
CA THR A 55 -9.82 10.61 -2.19
C THR A 55 -10.86 11.07 -1.18
N ALA A 56 -11.46 12.23 -1.39
CA ALA A 56 -12.64 12.68 -0.63
C ALA A 56 -13.93 11.92 -1.00
N HIS A 57 -13.93 11.13 -2.09
CA HIS A 57 -15.06 10.31 -2.51
C HIS A 57 -15.35 9.20 -1.48
N VAL A 58 -16.61 8.73 -1.43
CA VAL A 58 -17.02 7.63 -0.52
C VAL A 58 -16.19 6.34 -0.71
N ALA A 59 -15.52 6.15 -1.84
CA ALA A 59 -14.62 5.05 -2.10
C ALA A 59 -13.36 5.07 -1.21
N LYS A 60 -13.08 6.15 -0.46
CA LYS A 60 -11.97 6.23 0.48
C LYS A 60 -11.95 5.10 1.52
N VAL A 61 -13.11 4.52 1.83
CA VAL A 61 -13.22 3.36 2.72
C VAL A 61 -12.39 2.14 2.25
N THR A 62 -11.99 2.09 0.98
CA THR A 62 -11.17 1.00 0.46
C THR A 62 -9.78 0.96 1.07
N TYR A 63 -9.24 2.09 1.52
CA TYR A 63 -7.95 2.15 2.21
C TYR A 63 -8.04 1.52 3.60
N SER A 64 -9.06 1.88 4.38
CA SER A 64 -9.31 1.24 5.69
C SER A 64 -9.63 -0.25 5.55
N GLN A 65 -10.34 -0.64 4.48
CA GLN A 65 -10.59 -2.06 4.15
C GLN A 65 -9.30 -2.79 3.78
N MET A 66 -8.36 -2.15 3.08
CA MET A 66 -7.06 -2.74 2.77
C MET A 66 -6.24 -2.91 4.04
N GLN A 67 -6.23 -1.94 4.96
CA GLN A 67 -5.61 -2.07 6.28
C GLN A 67 -6.18 -3.29 7.03
N THR A 68 -7.50 -3.42 7.08
CA THR A 68 -8.17 -4.59 7.68
C THR A 68 -7.76 -5.90 7.01
N GLN A 69 -7.56 -5.89 5.69
CA GLN A 69 -7.10 -7.08 4.98
C GLN A 69 -5.65 -7.45 5.33
N MET A 70 -4.76 -6.47 5.49
CA MET A 70 -3.39 -6.71 5.97
C MET A 70 -3.39 -7.35 7.36
N GLU A 71 -4.22 -6.84 8.27
CA GLU A 71 -4.37 -7.37 9.63
C GLU A 71 -4.90 -8.82 9.63
N LYS A 72 -5.92 -9.14 8.81
CA LYS A 72 -6.46 -10.50 8.64
C LYS A 72 -5.42 -11.49 8.12
N LEU A 73 -4.49 -11.03 7.28
CA LEU A 73 -3.38 -11.83 6.77
C LEU A 73 -2.23 -11.96 7.78
N GLY A 74 -2.34 -11.30 8.94
CA GLY A 74 -1.32 -11.33 9.99
C GLY A 74 -0.15 -10.37 9.77
N TYR A 75 -0.22 -9.47 8.80
CA TYR A 75 0.83 -8.49 8.48
C TYR A 75 0.81 -7.32 9.47
N LYS A 76 1.32 -7.53 10.67
CA LYS A 76 1.22 -6.58 11.80
C LYS A 76 2.06 -5.32 11.63
N ASN A 77 3.06 -5.36 10.78
CA ASN A 77 3.98 -4.25 10.48
C ASN A 77 3.67 -3.56 9.16
N VAL A 78 2.45 -3.74 8.61
CA VAL A 78 2.02 -3.08 7.36
C VAL A 78 0.98 -2.01 7.69
N PHE A 79 1.22 -0.80 7.21
CA PHE A 79 0.39 0.38 7.44
C PHE A 79 -0.01 0.99 6.08
N ILE A 80 -1.27 1.38 5.97
CA ILE A 80 -1.80 2.05 4.78
C ILE A 80 -1.86 3.55 5.03
N GLY A 81 -1.26 4.31 4.13
CA GLY A 81 -1.36 5.76 4.12
C GLY A 81 -1.80 6.29 2.76
N THR A 82 -2.10 7.58 2.68
CA THR A 82 -2.50 8.26 1.44
C THR A 82 -1.90 9.66 1.32
N VAL A 83 -1.55 10.07 0.09
CA VAL A 83 -1.04 11.41 -0.19
C VAL A 83 -2.02 12.48 0.27
N GLU A 84 -3.31 12.32 -0.05
CA GLU A 84 -4.35 13.29 0.27
C GLU A 84 -4.78 13.30 1.76
N GLY A 85 -4.27 12.37 2.59
CA GLY A 85 -4.71 12.23 3.97
C GLY A 85 -6.20 11.90 4.12
N GLU A 86 -6.77 11.20 3.13
CA GLU A 86 -8.18 10.81 3.07
C GLU A 86 -8.34 9.31 2.84
N PRO A 87 -8.90 8.61 3.83
CA PRO A 87 -9.44 9.10 5.12
C PRO A 87 -8.36 9.59 6.10
N GLU A 88 -8.73 10.40 7.10
CA GLU A 88 -7.82 11.10 8.00
C GLU A 88 -6.80 10.18 8.71
N GLU A 89 -7.20 8.99 9.07
CA GLU A 89 -6.31 7.98 9.69
C GLU A 89 -5.19 7.51 8.77
N THR A 90 -5.23 7.87 7.48
CA THR A 90 -4.21 7.55 6.47
C THR A 90 -3.27 8.71 6.16
N SER A 91 -3.39 9.83 6.86
CA SER A 91 -2.45 10.95 6.72
C SER A 91 -1.02 10.53 7.13
N CYS A 92 -0.02 11.23 6.64
CA CYS A 92 1.38 10.94 6.94
C CYS A 92 1.63 10.95 8.44
N GLU A 93 1.13 11.98 9.14
CA GLU A 93 1.28 12.13 10.58
C GLU A 93 0.63 10.97 11.35
N ALA A 94 -0.60 10.61 10.99
CA ALA A 94 -1.31 9.51 11.65
C ALA A 94 -0.58 8.17 11.47
N VAL A 95 -0.05 7.92 10.26
CA VAL A 95 0.74 6.71 9.98
C VAL A 95 2.06 6.71 10.74
N ILE A 96 2.77 7.83 10.81
CA ILE A 96 4.01 7.95 11.59
C ILE A 96 3.74 7.65 13.07
N GLU A 97 2.67 8.21 13.63
CA GLU A 97 2.28 7.94 15.02
C GLU A 97 1.96 6.46 15.24
N ALA A 98 1.22 5.82 14.33
CA ALA A 98 0.88 4.41 14.41
C ALA A 98 2.13 3.51 14.33
N VAL A 99 3.05 3.80 13.43
CA VAL A 99 4.34 3.09 13.29
C VAL A 99 5.16 3.18 14.58
N LYS A 100 5.28 4.38 15.16
CA LYS A 100 6.01 4.61 16.42
C LYS A 100 5.33 3.92 17.60
N ALA A 101 3.99 4.02 17.69
CA ALA A 101 3.22 3.36 18.75
C ALA A 101 3.35 1.83 18.70
N ALA A 102 3.50 1.26 17.52
CA ALA A 102 3.77 -0.16 17.32
C ALA A 102 5.23 -0.58 17.62
N GLY A 103 6.11 0.39 17.90
CA GLY A 103 7.50 0.15 18.31
C GLY A 103 8.49 -0.01 17.16
N TYR A 104 8.11 0.29 15.92
CA TYR A 104 9.01 0.25 14.77
C TYR A 104 9.89 1.51 14.72
N THR A 105 11.11 1.34 14.23
CA THR A 105 12.12 2.40 14.12
C THR A 105 12.60 2.65 12.68
N LYS A 106 12.19 1.77 11.76
CA LYS A 106 12.52 1.84 10.34
C LYS A 106 11.24 1.74 9.51
N VAL A 107 11.21 2.40 8.37
CA VAL A 107 10.10 2.41 7.43
C VAL A 107 10.60 2.04 6.04
N ALA A 108 10.02 1.00 5.45
CA ALA A 108 10.06 0.76 4.01
C ALA A 108 8.82 1.43 3.41
N LEU A 109 9.01 2.51 2.65
CA LEU A 109 7.94 3.32 2.08
C LEU A 109 7.73 2.94 0.60
N ARG A 110 6.52 2.53 0.22
CA ARG A 110 6.21 2.04 -1.12
C ARG A 110 4.86 2.55 -1.62
N PRO A 111 4.71 2.91 -2.91
CA PRO A 111 3.42 3.34 -3.42
C PRO A 111 2.42 2.19 -3.53
N LEU A 112 1.19 2.43 -3.07
CA LEU A 112 0.01 1.60 -3.31
C LEU A 112 -0.78 2.17 -4.49
N MET A 113 -0.07 2.42 -5.58
CA MET A 113 -0.57 3.00 -6.83
C MET A 113 -0.09 2.16 -8.01
N VAL A 114 -0.88 2.12 -9.07
CA VAL A 114 -0.54 1.31 -10.28
C VAL A 114 0.77 1.79 -10.89
N VAL A 115 0.96 3.10 -10.95
CA VAL A 115 2.17 3.73 -11.49
C VAL A 115 2.88 4.51 -10.38
N ALA A 116 4.19 4.30 -10.25
CA ALA A 116 5.05 5.12 -9.40
C ALA A 116 5.42 6.39 -10.19
N GLY A 117 4.47 7.32 -10.29
CA GLY A 117 4.59 8.59 -11.01
C GLY A 117 5.05 9.73 -10.11
N ASP A 118 4.48 10.90 -10.33
CA ASP A 118 4.82 12.15 -9.64
C ASP A 118 4.70 12.02 -8.12
N HIS A 119 3.55 11.56 -7.62
CA HIS A 119 3.35 11.33 -6.19
C HIS A 119 4.39 10.41 -5.54
N ALA A 120 4.84 9.36 -6.24
CA ALA A 120 5.84 8.46 -5.69
C ALA A 120 7.25 9.06 -5.68
N ASN A 121 7.54 9.96 -6.64
CA ASN A 121 8.87 10.57 -6.74
C ASN A 121 9.00 11.86 -5.93
N ASN A 122 7.94 12.64 -5.82
CA ASN A 122 7.93 13.93 -5.14
C ASN A 122 7.28 13.82 -3.75
N ASP A 123 5.96 13.56 -3.66
CA ASP A 123 5.27 13.56 -2.36
C ASP A 123 5.73 12.42 -1.44
N MET A 124 6.11 11.27 -2.00
CA MET A 124 6.61 10.15 -1.19
C MET A 124 8.12 10.25 -0.92
N ALA A 125 8.94 10.34 -1.97
CA ALA A 125 10.39 10.14 -1.91
C ALA A 125 11.19 11.41 -2.23
N GLY A 126 10.55 12.55 -2.41
CA GLY A 126 11.19 13.84 -2.65
C GLY A 126 11.97 14.35 -1.44
N ASP A 127 12.71 15.45 -1.67
CA ASP A 127 13.53 16.09 -0.64
C ASP A 127 12.83 17.32 -0.01
N ASP A 128 11.61 17.63 -0.43
CA ASP A 128 10.82 18.72 0.15
C ASP A 128 10.42 18.37 1.60
N GLU A 129 10.27 19.38 2.45
CA GLU A 129 10.00 19.20 3.88
C GLU A 129 8.67 18.47 4.16
N ASP A 130 7.71 18.58 3.26
CA ASP A 130 6.39 17.95 3.31
C ASP A 130 6.31 16.60 2.61
N SER A 131 7.41 16.10 2.03
CA SER A 131 7.47 14.74 1.52
C SER A 131 7.38 13.73 2.66
N TRP A 132 6.76 12.57 2.40
CA TRP A 132 6.65 11.50 3.38
C TRP A 132 8.02 11.06 3.91
N LYS A 133 9.02 10.95 3.03
CA LYS A 133 10.40 10.63 3.41
C LYS A 133 10.91 11.63 4.45
N SER A 134 10.84 12.94 4.16
CA SER A 134 11.34 13.98 5.05
C SER A 134 10.59 14.02 6.38
N MET A 135 9.26 13.85 6.35
CA MET A 135 8.44 13.79 7.57
C MET A 135 8.77 12.56 8.44
N VAL A 136 8.97 11.39 7.84
CA VAL A 136 9.38 10.16 8.54
C VAL A 136 10.77 10.33 9.19
N GLU A 137 11.73 10.91 8.45
CA GLU A 137 13.09 11.22 8.97
C GLU A 137 13.02 12.26 10.11
N ALA A 138 12.23 13.32 9.95
CA ALA A 138 12.04 14.34 10.99
C ALA A 138 11.40 13.78 12.26
N ALA A 139 10.59 12.72 12.14
CA ALA A 139 10.02 11.98 13.28
C ALA A 139 11.02 11.06 13.99
N GLY A 140 12.27 10.98 13.50
CA GLY A 140 13.36 10.17 14.07
C GLY A 140 13.36 8.72 13.62
N LEU A 141 12.65 8.38 12.54
CA LEU A 141 12.66 7.05 11.94
C LEU A 141 13.64 6.99 10.77
N THR A 142 14.19 5.81 10.50
CA THR A 142 14.95 5.57 9.28
C THR A 142 13.99 5.18 8.16
N VAL A 143 14.16 5.73 6.95
CA VAL A 143 13.28 5.43 5.81
C VAL A 143 14.06 4.90 4.61
N GLU A 144 13.51 3.90 3.94
CA GLU A 144 13.92 3.41 2.63
C GLU A 144 12.74 3.52 1.67
N CYS A 145 12.92 4.22 0.54
CA CYS A 145 11.88 4.39 -0.46
C CYS A 145 12.01 3.37 -1.58
N GLN A 146 10.97 2.58 -1.78
CA GLN A 146 10.85 1.59 -2.86
C GLN A 146 9.96 2.15 -3.98
N ILE A 147 10.54 2.83 -4.96
CA ILE A 147 9.79 3.51 -6.05
C ILE A 147 9.39 2.50 -7.12
N ALA A 148 8.38 1.68 -6.80
CA ALA A 148 7.86 0.65 -7.70
C ALA A 148 6.33 0.52 -7.55
N GLY A 149 5.61 0.84 -8.63
CA GLY A 149 4.14 0.76 -8.66
C GLY A 149 3.61 -0.66 -8.75
N LEU A 150 2.33 -0.84 -8.40
CA LEU A 150 1.62 -2.14 -8.44
C LEU A 150 1.63 -2.75 -9.84
N GLY A 151 1.60 -1.93 -10.90
CA GLY A 151 1.63 -2.38 -12.29
C GLY A 151 2.91 -3.11 -12.71
N ARG A 152 3.97 -3.08 -11.89
CA ARG A 152 5.20 -3.86 -12.11
C ARG A 152 5.16 -5.25 -11.48
N ILE A 153 4.15 -5.55 -10.69
CA ILE A 153 4.00 -6.82 -9.98
C ILE A 153 3.22 -7.79 -10.88
N GLY A 154 3.84 -8.91 -11.29
CA GLY A 154 3.22 -9.88 -12.20
C GLY A 154 1.87 -10.38 -11.72
N ALA A 155 1.73 -10.73 -10.43
CA ALA A 155 0.47 -11.17 -9.87
C ALA A 155 -0.65 -10.10 -9.95
N VAL A 156 -0.31 -8.81 -9.90
CA VAL A 156 -1.28 -7.73 -10.12
C VAL A 156 -1.66 -7.62 -11.59
N GLN A 157 -0.69 -7.78 -12.50
CA GLN A 157 -0.96 -7.81 -13.96
C GLN A 157 -1.91 -8.97 -14.32
N GLU A 158 -1.73 -10.13 -13.69
CA GLU A 158 -2.60 -11.29 -13.90
C GLU A 158 -4.05 -11.01 -13.47
N LEU A 159 -4.29 -10.23 -12.39
CA LEU A 159 -5.63 -9.81 -12.01
C LEU A 159 -6.30 -8.95 -13.10
N TYR A 160 -5.58 -7.98 -13.68
CA TYR A 160 -6.10 -7.20 -14.80
C TYR A 160 -6.46 -8.06 -16.01
N VAL A 161 -5.62 -9.04 -16.33
CA VAL A 161 -5.87 -9.97 -17.43
C VAL A 161 -7.11 -10.82 -17.15
N ALA A 162 -7.25 -11.36 -15.94
CA ALA A 162 -8.40 -12.15 -15.52
C ALA A 162 -9.71 -11.36 -15.60
N HIS A 163 -9.73 -10.14 -15.07
CA HIS A 163 -10.91 -9.26 -15.14
C HIS A 163 -11.26 -8.89 -16.59
N THR A 164 -10.25 -8.63 -17.41
CA THR A 164 -10.46 -8.33 -18.84
C THR A 164 -11.07 -9.53 -19.57
N GLN A 165 -10.56 -10.73 -19.31
CA GLN A 165 -11.10 -11.97 -19.91
C GLN A 165 -12.54 -12.23 -19.45
N ALA A 166 -12.85 -12.02 -18.17
CA ALA A 166 -14.21 -12.13 -17.64
C ALA A 166 -15.15 -11.14 -18.32
N ALA A 167 -14.75 -9.89 -18.48
CA ALA A 167 -15.53 -8.87 -19.17
C ALA A 167 -15.77 -9.23 -20.65
N ILE A 168 -14.75 -9.70 -21.38
CA ILE A 168 -14.88 -10.16 -22.78
C ILE A 168 -15.90 -11.32 -22.88
N ALA A 169 -15.88 -12.25 -21.93
CA ALA A 169 -16.79 -13.39 -21.93
C ALA A 169 -18.29 -12.98 -21.80
N THR A 170 -18.56 -11.79 -21.29
CA THR A 170 -19.93 -11.23 -21.20
C THR A 170 -20.40 -10.56 -22.49
N LEU A 171 -19.49 -10.23 -23.41
CA LEU A 171 -19.81 -9.63 -24.70
C LEU A 171 -20.25 -10.75 -25.65
N LYS A 172 -21.56 -10.93 -25.76
CA LYS A 172 -22.20 -11.90 -26.71
C LYS A 172 -22.92 -11.16 -27.82
#